data_abdcc618f574bffed7ec0127897cedc5
#
_entry.id   abdcc618f574bffed7ec0127897cedc5
#
_cell.length_a   1.000
_cell.length_b   1.000
_cell.length_c   1.000
_cell.angle_alpha   90.00
_cell.angle_beta   90.00
_cell.angle_gamma   90.00
#
_symmetry.space_group_name_H-M   'P 1'
#
loop_
_entity.id
_entity.type
_entity.pdbx_description
1 polymer ?
#
loop_
_entity_poly.entity_id
_entity_poly.type
_entity_poly.pdbx_seq_one_letter_code
_entity_poly.pdbx_strand_id
1 'polypeptide(L)'
;PRRLGQIIAALETMPQVKVIRLHSRVPVADPLCITDAIVEVLRRSSRAVYVAVHCNHARELGPAARAACHKLNAAGIVLLGQSVLLRGVNDSVEALAALFRAMVETRIKPYYLHHADLARGTSHFRTSISEGQALMRALRGHLSGLAQPTYVLDLPGGYGKVPIGPQYLAEAADGSYLAEDPWGGQHRYPPAGTPAD
;
A
#
# COMPACT_ATOMS: atom_id res chain seq x y z
N PRO A 1 -0.89 1.23 -26.14
CA PRO A 1 -1.76 0.03 -26.02
C PRO A 1 -1.15 -1.21 -26.67
N ARG A 2 -0.68 -1.13 -27.93
CA ARG A 2 -0.18 -2.30 -28.70
C ARG A 2 0.86 -3.13 -27.95
N ARG A 3 1.94 -2.50 -27.46
CA ARG A 3 3.02 -3.23 -26.73
C ARG A 3 2.51 -3.86 -25.43
N LEU A 4 1.64 -3.17 -24.68
CA LEU A 4 1.03 -3.71 -23.46
C LEU A 4 0.18 -4.94 -23.78
N GLY A 5 -0.64 -4.90 -24.86
CA GLY A 5 -1.43 -6.03 -25.29
C GLY A 5 -0.57 -7.25 -25.68
N GLN A 6 0.55 -7.02 -26.37
CA GLN A 6 1.51 -8.08 -26.72
C GLN A 6 2.12 -8.74 -25.47
N ILE A 7 2.47 -7.94 -24.45
CA ILE A 7 3.02 -8.46 -23.18
C ILE A 7 1.97 -9.30 -22.47
N ILE A 8 0.74 -8.79 -22.35
CA ILE A 8 -0.35 -9.52 -21.68
C ILE A 8 -0.63 -10.84 -22.42
N ALA A 9 -0.77 -10.80 -23.75
CA ALA A 9 -1.00 -12.00 -24.54
C ALA A 9 0.12 -13.04 -24.37
N ALA A 10 1.38 -12.61 -24.32
CA ALA A 10 2.51 -13.50 -24.05
C ALA A 10 2.45 -14.12 -22.64
N LEU A 11 2.07 -13.35 -21.61
CA LEU A 11 1.91 -13.86 -20.24
C LEU A 11 0.73 -14.84 -20.15
N GLU A 12 -0.32 -14.65 -20.91
CA GLU A 12 -1.49 -15.53 -20.94
C GLU A 12 -1.22 -16.91 -21.50
N THR A 13 -0.20 -17.05 -22.37
CA THR A 13 0.24 -18.38 -22.85
C THR A 13 0.90 -19.24 -21.76
N MET A 14 1.29 -18.64 -20.63
CA MET A 14 1.98 -19.32 -19.54
C MET A 14 0.95 -19.83 -18.52
N PRO A 15 0.72 -21.16 -18.39
CA PRO A 15 -0.34 -21.71 -17.51
C PRO A 15 -0.16 -21.36 -16.02
N GLN A 16 1.09 -21.17 -15.57
CA GLN A 16 1.42 -20.82 -14.20
C GLN A 16 1.12 -19.35 -13.84
N VAL A 17 0.99 -18.44 -14.84
CA VAL A 17 0.64 -17.04 -14.61
C VAL A 17 -0.86 -16.94 -14.39
N LYS A 18 -1.29 -16.64 -13.18
CA LYS A 18 -2.70 -16.46 -12.80
C LYS A 18 -3.06 -14.99 -12.55
N VAL A 19 -2.05 -14.19 -12.20
CA VAL A 19 -2.19 -12.78 -11.85
C VAL A 19 -1.17 -11.95 -12.59
N ILE A 20 -1.61 -10.84 -13.17
CA ILE A 20 -0.77 -9.82 -13.80
C ILE A 20 -0.88 -8.56 -12.96
N ARG A 21 0.24 -8.06 -12.44
CA ARG A 21 0.28 -6.83 -11.67
C ARG A 21 1.19 -5.82 -12.35
N LEU A 22 0.63 -4.68 -12.71
CA LEU A 22 1.37 -3.56 -13.27
C LEU A 22 1.68 -2.55 -12.17
N HIS A 23 2.95 -2.21 -12.01
CA HIS A 23 3.39 -1.13 -11.14
C HIS A 23 3.56 0.14 -11.97
N SER A 24 2.85 1.20 -11.63
CA SER A 24 2.85 2.42 -12.44
C SER A 24 2.60 3.68 -11.63
N ARG A 25 3.29 4.75 -12.03
CA ARG A 25 3.01 6.11 -11.59
C ARG A 25 2.13 6.88 -12.57
N VAL A 26 1.90 6.33 -13.76
CA VAL A 26 1.14 6.98 -14.84
C VAL A 26 -0.24 7.47 -14.40
N PRO A 27 -1.05 6.73 -13.61
CA PRO A 27 -2.36 7.21 -13.21
C PRO A 27 -2.35 8.55 -12.46
N VAL A 28 -1.25 8.89 -11.79
CA VAL A 28 -1.09 10.16 -11.03
C VAL A 28 -0.16 11.16 -11.72
N ALA A 29 0.87 10.70 -12.44
CA ALA A 29 1.85 11.58 -13.07
C ALA A 29 1.42 12.06 -14.46
N ASP A 30 0.74 11.22 -15.22
CA ASP A 30 0.20 11.51 -16.56
C ASP A 30 -1.12 10.77 -16.78
N PRO A 31 -2.18 11.19 -16.07
CA PRO A 31 -3.48 10.48 -16.08
C PRO A 31 -4.13 10.43 -17.46
N LEU A 32 -3.79 11.34 -18.38
CA LEU A 32 -4.32 11.35 -19.75
C LEU A 32 -3.83 10.14 -20.57
N CYS A 33 -2.71 9.56 -20.20
CA CYS A 33 -2.22 8.30 -20.78
C CYS A 33 -3.09 7.09 -20.44
N ILE A 34 -4.00 7.18 -19.45
CA ILE A 34 -4.98 6.12 -19.15
C ILE A 34 -6.16 6.24 -20.15
N THR A 35 -5.87 5.91 -21.39
CA THR A 35 -6.85 5.95 -22.49
C THR A 35 -7.78 4.75 -22.44
N ASP A 36 -8.96 4.86 -23.10
CA ASP A 36 -9.90 3.75 -23.21
C ASP A 36 -9.27 2.53 -23.88
N ALA A 37 -8.37 2.75 -24.84
CA ALA A 37 -7.63 1.66 -25.49
C ALA A 37 -6.70 0.91 -24.53
N ILE A 38 -6.07 1.59 -23.55
CA ILE A 38 -5.28 0.93 -22.51
C ILE A 38 -6.18 0.16 -21.55
N VAL A 39 -7.27 0.78 -21.12
CA VAL A 39 -8.23 0.15 -20.20
C VAL A 39 -8.81 -1.12 -20.84
N GLU A 40 -9.18 -1.04 -22.13
CA GLU A 40 -9.73 -2.18 -22.86
C GLU A 40 -8.73 -3.33 -23.00
N VAL A 41 -7.45 -3.04 -23.21
CA VAL A 41 -6.39 -4.06 -23.23
C VAL A 41 -6.29 -4.79 -21.88
N LEU A 42 -6.38 -4.07 -20.77
CA LEU A 42 -6.33 -4.66 -19.43
C LEU A 42 -7.59 -5.48 -19.13
N ARG A 43 -8.77 -4.93 -19.48
CA ARG A 43 -10.08 -5.55 -19.24
C ARG A 43 -10.25 -6.88 -19.97
N ARG A 44 -9.70 -7.00 -21.19
CA ARG A 44 -9.79 -8.22 -22.01
C ARG A 44 -8.93 -9.36 -21.51
N SER A 45 -8.03 -9.13 -20.58
CA SER A 45 -7.19 -10.20 -20.05
C SER A 45 -8.03 -11.31 -19.40
N SER A 46 -7.68 -12.54 -19.73
CA SER A 46 -8.22 -13.75 -19.06
C SER A 46 -7.64 -13.96 -17.66
N ARG A 47 -6.63 -13.18 -17.28
CA ARG A 47 -5.97 -13.25 -15.97
C ARG A 47 -6.49 -12.15 -15.04
N ALA A 48 -6.36 -12.36 -13.74
CA ALA A 48 -6.65 -11.31 -12.76
C ALA A 48 -5.64 -10.18 -12.93
N VAL A 49 -6.11 -8.97 -13.28
CA VAL A 49 -5.25 -7.80 -13.50
C VAL A 49 -5.37 -6.84 -12.34
N TYR A 50 -4.21 -6.42 -11.83
CA TYR A 50 -4.06 -5.41 -10.78
C TYR A 50 -3.17 -4.28 -11.26
N VAL A 51 -3.46 -3.05 -10.85
CA VAL A 51 -2.56 -1.91 -11.04
C VAL A 51 -2.13 -1.39 -9.67
N ALA A 52 -0.84 -1.48 -9.37
CA ALA A 52 -0.23 -0.86 -8.20
C ALA A 52 0.14 0.59 -8.56
N VAL A 53 -0.65 1.53 -8.06
CA VAL A 53 -0.50 2.96 -8.27
C VAL A 53 0.52 3.51 -7.29
N HIS A 54 1.64 4.03 -7.80
CA HIS A 54 2.63 4.73 -6.98
C HIS A 54 2.17 6.16 -6.73
N CYS A 55 1.89 6.47 -5.47
CA CYS A 55 1.42 7.78 -5.03
C CYS A 55 1.95 8.04 -3.61
N ASN A 56 2.66 9.15 -3.42
CA ASN A 56 3.32 9.47 -2.15
C ASN A 56 2.62 10.60 -1.38
N HIS A 57 1.70 11.36 -2.01
CA HIS A 57 1.01 12.46 -1.38
C HIS A 57 -0.42 12.60 -1.92
N ALA A 58 -1.36 13.02 -1.06
CA ALA A 58 -2.77 13.21 -1.44
C ALA A 58 -2.95 14.19 -2.62
N ARG A 59 -2.08 15.19 -2.77
CA ARG A 59 -2.11 16.16 -3.88
C ARG A 59 -1.92 15.51 -5.26
N GLU A 60 -1.31 14.34 -5.34
CA GLU A 60 -1.14 13.60 -6.60
C GLU A 60 -2.48 13.03 -7.10
N LEU A 61 -3.47 12.85 -6.20
CA LEU A 61 -4.81 12.37 -6.52
C LEU A 61 -5.77 13.54 -6.83
N GLY A 62 -5.34 14.43 -7.72
CA GLY A 62 -6.18 15.50 -8.26
C GLY A 62 -7.30 14.97 -9.17
N PRO A 63 -8.18 15.86 -9.68
CA PRO A 63 -9.37 15.46 -10.45
C PRO A 63 -9.07 14.54 -11.64
N ALA A 64 -8.03 14.82 -12.42
CA ALA A 64 -7.64 14.01 -13.58
C ALA A 64 -7.13 12.62 -13.18
N ALA A 65 -6.31 12.53 -12.11
CA ALA A 65 -5.83 11.26 -11.58
C ALA A 65 -6.99 10.41 -11.03
N ARG A 66 -7.92 11.03 -10.29
CA ARG A 66 -9.12 10.35 -9.81
C ARG A 66 -9.98 9.82 -10.97
N ALA A 67 -10.18 10.62 -12.03
CA ALA A 67 -10.90 10.19 -13.23
C ALA A 67 -10.24 9.00 -13.92
N ALA A 68 -8.91 9.01 -14.07
CA ALA A 68 -8.14 7.89 -14.61
C ALA A 68 -8.28 6.61 -13.76
N CYS A 69 -8.20 6.73 -12.43
CA CYS A 69 -8.41 5.61 -11.52
C CYS A 69 -9.85 5.09 -11.56
N HIS A 70 -10.85 5.97 -11.63
CA HIS A 70 -12.25 5.58 -11.80
C HIS A 70 -12.48 4.81 -13.09
N LYS A 71 -11.85 5.22 -14.20
CA LYS A 71 -11.93 4.51 -15.49
C LYS A 71 -11.39 3.08 -15.37
N LEU A 72 -10.28 2.87 -14.71
CA LEU A 72 -9.72 1.54 -14.43
C LEU A 72 -10.65 0.71 -13.53
N ASN A 73 -11.14 1.29 -12.44
CA ASN A 73 -12.07 0.63 -11.52
C ASN A 73 -13.38 0.21 -12.21
N ALA A 74 -13.94 1.10 -13.07
CA ALA A 74 -15.17 0.80 -13.83
C ALA A 74 -15.01 -0.37 -14.81
N ALA A 75 -13.77 -0.61 -15.27
CA ALA A 75 -13.41 -1.76 -16.10
C ALA A 75 -13.11 -3.04 -15.29
N GLY A 76 -13.30 -3.02 -13.96
CA GLY A 76 -13.05 -4.17 -13.08
C GLY A 76 -11.58 -4.37 -12.71
N ILE A 77 -10.70 -3.39 -13.00
CA ILE A 77 -9.28 -3.47 -12.63
C ILE A 77 -9.11 -3.05 -11.17
N VAL A 78 -8.52 -3.93 -10.37
CA VAL A 78 -8.26 -3.69 -8.95
C VAL A 78 -7.05 -2.76 -8.79
N LEU A 79 -7.22 -1.69 -8.01
CA LEU A 79 -6.17 -0.71 -7.74
C LEU A 79 -5.60 -0.90 -6.33
N LEU A 80 -4.27 -0.99 -6.27
CA LEU A 80 -3.47 -1.08 -5.05
C LEU A 80 -2.64 0.19 -4.92
N GLY A 81 -2.59 0.78 -3.71
CA GLY A 81 -1.76 1.94 -3.43
C GLY A 81 -0.37 1.54 -2.94
N GLN A 82 0.66 2.03 -3.57
CA GLN A 82 2.04 1.85 -3.15
C GLN A 82 2.68 3.21 -2.93
N SER A 83 3.18 3.43 -1.71
CA SER A 83 3.79 4.69 -1.29
C SER A 83 5.15 4.43 -0.68
N VAL A 84 6.02 5.43 -0.69
CA VAL A 84 7.29 5.45 0.04
C VAL A 84 7.19 6.50 1.14
N LEU A 85 7.64 6.19 2.35
CA LEU A 85 7.76 7.15 3.44
C LEU A 85 8.95 8.07 3.16
N LEU A 86 8.70 9.36 2.99
CA LEU A 86 9.69 10.35 2.55
C LEU A 86 9.68 11.56 3.49
N ARG A 87 10.82 11.86 4.07
CA ARG A 87 11.04 13.07 4.90
C ARG A 87 10.71 14.34 4.12
N GLY A 88 9.96 15.24 4.75
CA GLY A 88 9.53 16.50 4.16
C GLY A 88 8.46 16.39 3.08
N VAL A 89 7.92 15.19 2.83
CA VAL A 89 6.86 14.95 1.86
C VAL A 89 5.59 14.40 2.52
N ASN A 90 5.71 13.27 3.23
CA ASN A 90 4.58 12.58 3.84
C ASN A 90 4.92 12.00 5.24
N ASP A 91 5.93 12.53 5.89
CA ASP A 91 6.44 12.11 7.19
C ASP A 91 5.68 12.72 8.38
N SER A 92 4.37 12.94 8.21
CA SER A 92 3.47 13.30 9.31
C SER A 92 2.20 12.48 9.30
N VAL A 93 1.53 12.38 10.46
CA VAL A 93 0.28 11.65 10.63
C VAL A 93 -0.81 12.24 9.72
N GLU A 94 -0.88 13.56 9.62
CA GLU A 94 -1.86 14.29 8.82
C GLU A 94 -1.66 14.02 7.33
N ALA A 95 -0.41 14.07 6.84
CA ALA A 95 -0.08 13.84 5.44
C ALA A 95 -0.39 12.40 5.02
N LEU A 96 0.00 11.40 5.83
CA LEU A 96 -0.29 10.00 5.58
C LEU A 96 -1.80 9.71 5.69
N ALA A 97 -2.48 10.26 6.69
CA ALA A 97 -3.93 10.09 6.83
C ALA A 97 -4.67 10.68 5.64
N ALA A 98 -4.29 11.88 5.18
CA ALA A 98 -4.87 12.49 3.99
C ALA A 98 -4.63 11.64 2.73
N LEU A 99 -3.41 11.12 2.55
CA LEU A 99 -3.07 10.24 1.42
C LEU A 99 -3.92 8.97 1.42
N PHE A 100 -3.98 8.24 2.53
CA PHE A 100 -4.69 6.97 2.59
C PHE A 100 -6.20 7.12 2.51
N ARG A 101 -6.78 8.20 3.04
CA ARG A 101 -8.20 8.54 2.81
C ARG A 101 -8.47 8.83 1.34
N ALA A 102 -7.65 9.68 0.70
CA ALA A 102 -7.77 10.00 -0.72
C ALA A 102 -7.65 8.75 -1.62
N MET A 103 -6.78 7.81 -1.27
CA MET A 103 -6.70 6.51 -1.95
C MET A 103 -8.00 5.73 -1.83
N VAL A 104 -8.52 5.53 -0.61
CA VAL A 104 -9.75 4.76 -0.38
C VAL A 104 -10.95 5.41 -1.07
N GLU A 105 -11.10 6.73 -0.99
CA GLU A 105 -12.13 7.49 -1.71
C GLU A 105 -12.06 7.28 -3.23
N THR A 106 -10.86 7.03 -3.75
CA THR A 106 -10.62 6.76 -5.18
C THR A 106 -10.69 5.26 -5.51
N ARG A 107 -11.09 4.41 -4.54
CA ARG A 107 -11.09 2.95 -4.64
C ARG A 107 -9.71 2.35 -4.94
N ILE A 108 -8.67 2.98 -4.42
CA ILE A 108 -7.32 2.44 -4.37
C ILE A 108 -7.11 1.88 -2.96
N LYS A 109 -6.87 0.57 -2.81
CA LYS A 109 -6.55 -0.03 -1.51
C LYS A 109 -5.11 0.32 -1.14
N PRO A 110 -4.83 1.10 -0.08
CA PRO A 110 -3.47 1.24 0.45
C PRO A 110 -2.88 -0.14 0.73
N TYR A 111 -1.82 -0.51 0.01
CA TYR A 111 -1.25 -1.85 0.04
C TYR A 111 0.07 -1.86 0.80
N TYR A 112 1.06 -1.11 0.31
CA TYR A 112 2.35 -0.96 0.97
C TYR A 112 2.70 0.50 1.21
N LEU A 113 3.23 0.78 2.41
CA LEU A 113 4.09 1.92 2.67
C LEU A 113 5.53 1.38 2.77
N HIS A 114 6.38 1.73 1.83
CA HIS A 114 7.78 1.31 1.84
C HIS A 114 8.61 2.23 2.72
N HIS A 115 9.50 1.67 3.50
CA HIS A 115 10.65 2.41 4.00
C HIS A 115 11.55 2.79 2.83
N ALA A 116 12.11 4.02 2.84
CA ALA A 116 12.88 4.50 1.69
C ALA A 116 14.17 3.68 1.50
N ASP A 117 14.41 3.25 0.26
CA ASP A 117 15.59 2.50 -0.14
C ASP A 117 16.89 3.30 0.05
N LEU A 118 18.02 2.56 0.10
CA LEU A 118 19.37 3.13 0.19
C LEU A 118 19.88 3.64 -1.17
N ALA A 119 18.99 4.20 -2.01
CA ALA A 119 19.35 4.73 -3.31
C ALA A 119 20.29 5.94 -3.19
N ARG A 120 21.23 6.07 -4.14
CA ARG A 120 22.14 7.21 -4.18
C ARG A 120 21.38 8.51 -4.41
N GLY A 121 21.77 9.58 -3.71
CA GLY A 121 21.17 10.91 -3.85
C GLY A 121 19.83 11.11 -3.13
N THR A 122 19.29 10.08 -2.44
CA THR A 122 17.99 10.16 -1.78
C THR A 122 18.06 10.19 -0.25
N SER A 123 19.27 10.27 0.32
CA SER A 123 19.47 10.18 1.79
C SER A 123 18.68 11.22 2.59
N HIS A 124 18.50 12.43 2.03
CA HIS A 124 17.76 13.51 2.66
C HIS A 124 16.25 13.23 2.79
N PHE A 125 15.70 12.29 2.03
CA PHE A 125 14.32 11.86 2.16
C PHE A 125 14.11 10.71 3.15
N ARG A 126 15.18 10.15 3.71
CA ARG A 126 15.03 8.99 4.61
C ARG A 126 14.60 9.41 6.01
N THR A 127 13.66 8.66 6.54
CA THR A 127 13.30 8.64 7.95
C THR A 127 14.02 7.47 8.64
N SER A 128 13.99 7.40 9.96
CA SER A 128 14.35 6.16 10.67
C SER A 128 13.18 5.17 10.66
N ILE A 129 13.47 3.88 10.90
CA ILE A 129 12.42 2.86 11.04
C ILE A 129 11.52 3.19 12.23
N SER A 130 12.08 3.66 13.35
CA SER A 130 11.32 4.05 14.55
C SER A 130 10.36 5.23 14.29
N GLU A 131 10.77 6.24 13.51
CA GLU A 131 9.86 7.31 13.07
C GLU A 131 8.69 6.74 12.26
N GLY A 132 8.97 5.84 11.30
CA GLY A 132 7.93 5.20 10.50
C GLY A 132 6.98 4.34 11.34
N GLN A 133 7.51 3.60 12.32
CA GLN A 133 6.70 2.81 13.26
C GLN A 133 5.81 3.71 14.12
N ALA A 134 6.33 4.84 14.61
CA ALA A 134 5.56 5.81 15.40
C ALA A 134 4.40 6.40 14.58
N LEU A 135 4.64 6.75 13.31
CA LEU A 135 3.61 7.23 12.39
C LEU A 135 2.53 6.17 12.15
N MET A 136 2.92 4.92 11.90
CA MET A 136 1.96 3.83 11.70
C MET A 136 1.15 3.53 12.97
N ARG A 137 1.76 3.65 14.16
CA ARG A 137 1.08 3.53 15.45
C ARG A 137 0.04 4.65 15.61
N ALA A 138 0.42 5.89 15.34
CA ALA A 138 -0.47 7.04 15.45
C ALA A 138 -1.65 7.00 14.46
N LEU A 139 -1.50 6.34 13.31
CA LEU A 139 -2.59 6.15 12.34
C LEU A 139 -3.59 5.07 12.77
N ARG A 140 -3.20 4.16 13.67
CA ARG A 140 -4.09 3.12 14.18
C ARG A 140 -5.18 3.75 15.05
N GLY A 141 -6.41 3.34 14.89
CA GLY A 141 -7.56 3.94 15.58
C GLY A 141 -8.14 5.21 14.92
N HIS A 142 -7.35 5.96 14.15
CA HIS A 142 -7.80 7.15 13.43
C HIS A 142 -8.23 6.88 11.98
N LEU A 143 -7.82 5.76 11.41
CA LEU A 143 -8.17 5.33 10.07
C LEU A 143 -8.83 3.95 10.11
N SER A 144 -9.83 3.75 9.25
CA SER A 144 -10.39 2.42 9.00
C SER A 144 -9.27 1.43 8.61
N GLY A 145 -9.42 0.16 8.97
CA GLY A 145 -8.55 -0.92 8.52
C GLY A 145 -8.40 -0.98 7.00
N LEU A 146 -9.43 -0.56 6.26
CA LEU A 146 -9.38 -0.43 4.82
C LEU A 146 -8.30 0.57 4.35
N ALA A 147 -8.03 1.62 5.12
CA ALA A 147 -7.06 2.66 4.83
C ALA A 147 -5.66 2.39 5.42
N GLN A 148 -5.44 1.24 6.06
CA GLN A 148 -4.15 0.88 6.65
C GLN A 148 -3.30 0.09 5.64
N PRO A 149 -2.11 0.60 5.21
CA PRO A 149 -1.13 -0.17 4.46
C PRO A 149 -0.30 -1.06 5.38
N THR A 150 0.42 -2.02 4.81
CA THR A 150 1.53 -2.68 5.50
C THR A 150 2.80 -1.85 5.34
N TYR A 151 3.42 -1.45 6.46
CA TYR A 151 4.73 -0.80 6.44
C TYR A 151 5.82 -1.85 6.26
N VAL A 152 6.65 -1.69 5.23
CA VAL A 152 7.60 -2.71 4.79
C VAL A 152 8.99 -2.16 4.54
N LEU A 153 10.00 -3.01 4.76
CA LEU A 153 11.38 -2.80 4.39
C LEU A 153 11.75 -3.78 3.27
N ASP A 154 12.28 -3.25 2.18
CA ASP A 154 12.93 -4.05 1.14
C ASP A 154 14.36 -4.35 1.57
N LEU A 155 14.67 -5.63 1.78
CA LEU A 155 16.00 -6.05 2.22
C LEU A 155 17.00 -5.93 1.06
N PRO A 156 18.13 -5.19 1.24
CA PRO A 156 19.17 -5.10 0.22
C PRO A 156 19.68 -6.48 -0.18
N GLY A 157 20.09 -6.64 -1.44
CA GLY A 157 20.61 -7.92 -1.95
C GLY A 157 19.54 -8.89 -2.48
N GLY A 158 18.28 -8.44 -2.59
CA GLY A 158 17.20 -9.27 -3.15
C GLY A 158 16.63 -10.30 -2.19
N TYR A 159 16.86 -10.16 -0.88
CA TYR A 159 16.35 -11.06 0.16
C TYR A 159 14.85 -10.92 0.43
N GLY A 160 14.18 -10.06 -0.32
CA GLY A 160 12.74 -9.89 -0.22
C GLY A 160 12.31 -8.72 0.65
N LYS A 161 11.05 -8.75 1.05
CA LYS A 161 10.35 -7.67 1.73
C LYS A 161 9.81 -8.16 3.06
N VAL A 162 10.07 -7.43 4.14
CA VAL A 162 9.59 -7.77 5.48
C VAL A 162 8.68 -6.68 6.04
N PRO A 163 7.58 -7.03 6.72
CA PRO A 163 6.79 -6.09 7.50
C PRO A 163 7.61 -5.56 8.66
N ILE A 164 7.64 -4.23 8.83
CA ILE A 164 8.34 -3.54 9.91
C ILE A 164 7.41 -2.60 10.68
N GLY A 165 6.12 -2.89 10.67
CA GLY A 165 5.12 -2.15 11.45
C GLY A 165 5.37 -2.27 12.95
N PRO A 166 4.68 -1.44 13.78
CA PRO A 166 4.78 -1.52 15.22
C PRO A 166 4.24 -2.86 15.73
N GLN A 167 4.84 -3.35 16.81
CA GLN A 167 4.34 -4.50 17.56
C GLN A 167 3.27 -4.04 18.55
N TYR A 168 2.17 -4.75 18.61
CA TYR A 168 1.05 -4.49 19.52
C TYR A 168 0.84 -5.62 20.53
N LEU A 169 1.58 -6.72 20.42
CA LEU A 169 1.51 -7.87 21.31
C LEU A 169 2.89 -8.15 21.90
N ALA A 170 2.95 -8.34 23.21
CA ALA A 170 4.11 -8.83 23.93
C ALA A 170 3.70 -10.05 24.74
N GLU A 171 4.44 -11.16 24.63
CA GLU A 171 4.23 -12.37 25.44
C GLU A 171 4.72 -12.13 26.87
N ALA A 172 3.89 -12.47 27.85
CA ALA A 172 4.23 -12.42 29.27
C ALA A 172 4.79 -13.76 29.74
N ALA A 173 5.51 -13.77 30.87
CA ALA A 173 6.19 -14.94 31.40
C ALA A 173 5.25 -16.12 31.76
N ASP A 174 3.96 -15.86 31.88
CA ASP A 174 2.93 -16.87 32.20
C ASP A 174 2.17 -17.38 30.94
N GLY A 175 2.67 -17.06 29.74
CA GLY A 175 2.06 -17.47 28.46
C GLY A 175 0.86 -16.63 28.03
N SER A 176 0.47 -15.62 28.82
CA SER A 176 -0.51 -14.64 28.37
C SER A 176 0.15 -13.56 27.50
N TYR A 177 -0.64 -12.68 26.90
CA TYR A 177 -0.16 -11.56 26.11
C TYR A 177 -0.60 -10.23 26.72
N LEU A 178 0.26 -9.22 26.58
CA LEU A 178 -0.11 -7.82 26.75
C LEU A 178 -0.37 -7.25 25.36
N ALA A 179 -1.60 -6.84 25.11
CA ALA A 179 -2.04 -6.22 23.86
C ALA A 179 -2.15 -4.71 24.06
N GLU A 180 -1.52 -3.94 23.18
CA GLU A 180 -1.68 -2.49 23.14
C GLU A 180 -2.83 -2.11 22.21
N ASP A 181 -3.81 -1.37 22.73
CA ASP A 181 -4.90 -0.85 21.94
C ASP A 181 -4.48 0.36 21.07
N PRO A 182 -5.34 0.83 20.15
CA PRO A 182 -5.01 1.97 19.27
C PRO A 182 -4.73 3.29 20.03
N TRP A 183 -5.10 3.41 21.29
CA TRP A 183 -4.92 4.60 22.11
C TRP A 183 -3.78 4.45 23.14
N GLY A 184 -3.02 3.32 23.08
CA GLY A 184 -1.88 3.04 23.94
C GLY A 184 -2.24 2.37 25.27
N GLY A 185 -3.51 1.99 25.46
CA GLY A 185 -3.95 1.21 26.63
C GLY A 185 -3.43 -0.22 26.55
N GLN A 186 -3.01 -0.78 27.69
CA GLN A 186 -2.49 -2.15 27.78
C GLN A 186 -3.57 -3.10 28.31
N HIS A 187 -3.81 -4.18 27.58
CA HIS A 187 -4.84 -5.17 27.88
C HIS A 187 -4.23 -6.57 27.92
N ARG A 188 -4.56 -7.34 28.97
CA ARG A 188 -4.15 -8.75 29.06
C ARG A 188 -5.05 -9.61 28.18
N TYR A 189 -4.48 -10.55 27.43
CA TYR A 189 -5.19 -11.53 26.62
C TYR A 189 -4.60 -12.95 26.83
N PRO A 190 -5.41 -13.98 27.13
CA PRO A 190 -6.84 -13.86 27.45
C PRO A 190 -7.06 -13.07 28.74
N PRO A 191 -8.26 -12.45 28.95
CA PRO A 191 -8.59 -11.79 30.21
C PRO A 191 -8.49 -12.72 31.41
N ALA A 192 -8.19 -12.16 32.59
CA ALA A 192 -8.12 -12.96 33.81
C ALA A 192 -9.46 -13.68 34.08
N GLY A 193 -9.38 -14.96 34.44
CA GLY A 193 -10.57 -15.80 34.67
C GLY A 193 -11.19 -16.44 33.42
N THR A 194 -10.58 -16.29 32.23
CA THR A 194 -10.96 -17.08 31.06
C THR A 194 -10.63 -18.55 31.33
N PRO A 195 -11.61 -19.50 31.24
CA PRO A 195 -11.32 -20.93 31.40
C PRO A 195 -10.28 -21.39 30.38
N ALA A 196 -9.33 -22.24 30.81
CA ALA A 196 -8.54 -23.01 29.86
C ALA A 196 -9.46 -24.12 29.29
N ASP A 197 -9.51 -24.26 27.98
CA ASP A 197 -10.22 -25.33 27.29
C ASP A 197 -9.56 -26.70 27.58
#